data_c1606f943c648f9e89279918c3195045
#
_entry.id   c1606f943c648f9e89279918c3195045
#
_cell.length_a   1.000
_cell.length_b   1.000
_cell.length_c   1.000
_cell.angle_alpha   90.00
_cell.angle_beta   90.00
_cell.angle_gamma   90.00
#
_symmetry.space_group_name_H-M   'P 1'
#
loop_
_entity.id
_entity.type
_entity.pdbx_description
1 polymer ?
#
loop_
_entity_poly.entity_id
_entity_poly.type
_entity_poly.pdbx_seq_one_letter_code
_entity_poly.pdbx_strand_id
1 'polypeptide(L)'
;MMAIQGFGQSSVVYFTKDITPESLVSIYEALGVNSDGKRVAVKISTGESSRTNYLRPAFIKGLVQKVKGNIVECNTAYGGSRSTTAAHRRAIAERGFNDIATVDIMDEEGEMQLPVTDTRHIKHDIVGSHLQNYDLMINLAHFKGHAMGGFGGVLKNQSIGVASSSGKLYIHSAGRSTTRWMSDDQDGFLESMAAAAQAVHNYFKQDGRDIVYINVMNNLSVDCDCDGNPASPKMKDIGILASRDPVALDKACLDLVFNHQSVAGDDASPLIRRIESLHGTHTVAYAEQLGLGSQHYTLINLDEQSSVESTESGFSHLYNVYSLDGKKLFTNARSLDGLEKGAYIVNGEKRIIE
;
A
#
# COMPACT_ATOMS: atom_id res chain seq x y z
N MET A 1 -13.29 -35.36 10.50
CA MET A 1 -12.23 -34.52 11.09
C MET A 1 -12.45 -33.10 10.65
N MET A 2 -12.96 -32.25 11.51
CA MET A 2 -13.03 -30.81 11.23
C MET A 2 -11.62 -30.23 11.34
N ALA A 3 -11.11 -29.67 10.25
CA ALA A 3 -9.88 -28.91 10.28
C ALA A 3 -10.13 -27.66 11.13
N ILE A 4 -9.42 -27.54 12.24
CA ILE A 4 -9.32 -26.31 13.02
C ILE A 4 -8.61 -25.32 12.09
N GLN A 5 -9.35 -24.34 11.53
CA GLN A 5 -8.72 -23.17 10.89
C GLN A 5 -7.93 -22.48 11.99
N GLY A 6 -6.59 -22.60 11.91
CA GLY A 6 -5.71 -21.83 12.74
C GLY A 6 -5.99 -20.34 12.50
N PHE A 7 -6.25 -19.59 13.55
CA PHE A 7 -6.24 -18.13 13.51
C PHE A 7 -4.87 -17.70 13.01
N GLY A 8 -4.78 -17.28 11.75
CA GLY A 8 -3.55 -16.76 11.17
C GLY A 8 -3.06 -15.59 12.02
N GLN A 9 -1.75 -15.53 12.23
CA GLN A 9 -1.11 -14.43 12.93
C GLN A 9 -1.51 -13.12 12.22
N SER A 10 -2.04 -12.16 12.98
CA SER A 10 -2.45 -10.84 12.46
C SER A 10 -1.26 -10.15 11.80
N SER A 11 -1.44 -9.63 10.59
CA SER A 11 -0.40 -8.89 9.88
C SER A 11 -0.09 -7.57 10.61
N VAL A 12 1.18 -7.20 10.67
CA VAL A 12 1.60 -5.94 11.30
C VAL A 12 1.57 -4.82 10.27
N VAL A 13 0.95 -3.70 10.64
CA VAL A 13 1.01 -2.43 9.93
C VAL A 13 1.62 -1.38 10.85
N TYR A 14 2.76 -0.82 10.46
CA TYR A 14 3.36 0.31 11.14
C TYR A 14 2.72 1.61 10.67
N PHE A 15 2.62 2.58 11.57
CA PHE A 15 2.04 3.90 11.31
C PHE A 15 2.86 4.99 11.97
N THR A 16 3.02 6.12 11.28
CA THR A 16 3.44 7.41 11.83
C THR A 16 2.60 8.53 11.21
N LYS A 17 2.18 9.50 12.01
CA LYS A 17 1.46 10.69 11.51
C LYS A 17 2.39 11.69 10.83
N ASP A 18 3.70 11.63 11.11
CA ASP A 18 4.67 12.56 10.59
C ASP A 18 5.03 12.21 9.13
N ILE A 19 4.81 13.16 8.22
CA ILE A 19 5.10 12.99 6.80
C ILE A 19 6.35 13.81 6.45
N THR A 20 7.50 13.28 6.85
CA THR A 20 8.83 13.86 6.61
C THR A 20 9.73 12.85 5.89
N PRO A 21 10.81 13.28 5.21
CA PRO A 21 11.79 12.37 4.65
C PRO A 21 12.39 11.42 5.70
N GLU A 22 12.59 11.89 6.93
CA GLU A 22 13.11 11.13 8.05
C GLU A 22 12.13 10.05 8.52
N SER A 23 10.84 10.40 8.67
CA SER A 23 9.78 9.45 9.03
C SER A 23 9.59 8.37 7.97
N LEU A 24 9.75 8.71 6.67
CA LEU A 24 9.72 7.73 5.60
C LEU A 24 10.86 6.71 5.71
N VAL A 25 12.06 7.16 6.10
CA VAL A 25 13.19 6.26 6.36
C VAL A 25 12.94 5.41 7.60
N SER A 26 12.48 6.00 8.69
CA SER A 26 12.23 5.31 9.97
C SER A 26 11.16 4.22 9.82
N ILE A 27 10.07 4.49 9.12
CA ILE A 27 9.01 3.48 8.91
C ILE A 27 9.46 2.35 7.98
N TYR A 28 10.34 2.62 7.00
CA TYR A 28 10.99 1.58 6.22
C TYR A 28 11.88 0.68 7.10
N GLU A 29 12.66 1.28 8.01
CA GLU A 29 13.51 0.54 8.95
C GLU A 29 12.70 -0.37 9.88
N ALA A 30 11.51 0.06 10.30
CA ALA A 30 10.61 -0.75 11.12
C ALA A 30 10.17 -2.06 10.43
N LEU A 31 10.21 -2.12 9.10
CA LEU A 31 9.92 -3.35 8.34
C LEU A 31 11.02 -4.43 8.49
N GLY A 32 12.19 -4.09 9.01
CA GLY A 32 13.30 -5.02 9.25
C GLY A 32 13.85 -5.66 7.97
N VAL A 33 13.85 -4.93 6.85
CA VAL A 33 14.30 -5.44 5.56
C VAL A 33 15.76 -5.05 5.31
N ASN A 34 16.58 -6.04 4.99
CA ASN A 34 17.96 -5.79 4.57
C ASN A 34 18.03 -5.56 3.05
N SER A 35 18.53 -4.38 2.66
CA SER A 35 18.79 -4.00 1.26
C SER A 35 20.25 -4.16 0.84
N ASP A 36 21.16 -4.53 1.74
CA ASP A 36 22.59 -4.62 1.45
C ASP A 36 22.88 -5.69 0.40
N GLY A 37 23.63 -5.30 -0.63
CA GLY A 37 24.02 -6.18 -1.73
C GLY A 37 22.88 -6.53 -2.71
N LYS A 38 21.67 -6.01 -2.50
CA LYS A 38 20.52 -6.22 -3.39
C LYS A 38 20.40 -5.11 -4.43
N ARG A 39 19.91 -5.46 -5.61
CA ARG A 39 19.45 -4.50 -6.63
C ARG A 39 18.04 -4.09 -6.24
N VAL A 40 17.88 -2.84 -5.79
CA VAL A 40 16.63 -2.35 -5.19
C VAL A 40 15.83 -1.53 -6.19
N ALA A 41 14.57 -1.89 -6.39
CA ALA A 41 13.56 -1.11 -7.08
C ALA A 41 12.73 -0.31 -6.09
N VAL A 42 12.68 1.01 -6.19
CA VAL A 42 11.72 1.85 -5.47
C VAL A 42 10.60 2.21 -6.44
N LYS A 43 9.47 1.50 -6.35
CA LYS A 43 8.33 1.67 -7.24
C LYS A 43 7.44 2.80 -6.79
N ILE A 44 7.38 3.84 -7.59
CA ILE A 44 6.54 5.04 -7.35
C ILE A 44 5.67 5.36 -8.57
N SER A 45 4.87 6.44 -8.47
CA SER A 45 4.31 7.16 -9.62
C SER A 45 4.97 8.55 -9.70
N THR A 46 5.60 8.87 -10.82
CA THR A 46 6.24 10.18 -11.06
C THR A 46 5.25 11.28 -11.43
N GLY A 47 3.95 10.96 -11.51
CA GLY A 47 2.88 11.91 -11.80
C GLY A 47 2.71 12.23 -13.28
N GLU A 48 1.55 12.75 -13.69
CA GLU A 48 1.26 13.08 -15.08
C GLU A 48 1.67 14.53 -15.43
N SER A 49 1.60 15.44 -14.48
CA SER A 49 2.04 16.83 -14.62
C SER A 49 2.67 17.37 -13.35
N SER A 50 3.33 18.54 -13.41
CA SER A 50 3.86 19.22 -12.22
C SER A 50 2.76 19.66 -11.22
N ARG A 51 1.50 19.69 -11.66
CA ARG A 51 0.34 20.06 -10.84
C ARG A 51 -0.22 18.87 -10.05
N THR A 52 0.17 17.63 -10.38
CA THR A 52 -0.33 16.46 -9.66
C THR A 52 0.31 16.32 -8.27
N ASN A 53 -0.32 15.55 -7.41
CA ASN A 53 0.05 15.41 -5.99
C ASN A 53 1.09 14.30 -5.75
N TYR A 54 1.85 13.88 -6.77
CA TYR A 54 2.85 12.82 -6.67
C TYR A 54 3.89 13.08 -5.56
N LEU A 55 4.46 12.02 -5.03
CA LEU A 55 5.53 12.09 -4.03
C LEU A 55 6.76 12.79 -4.60
N ARG A 56 7.13 13.92 -4.01
CA ARG A 56 8.20 14.79 -4.53
C ARG A 56 9.58 14.15 -4.35
N PRO A 57 10.53 14.36 -5.29
CA PRO A 57 11.89 13.85 -5.17
C PRO A 57 12.54 14.18 -3.81
N ALA A 58 12.40 15.41 -3.32
CA ALA A 58 12.95 15.82 -2.04
C ALA A 58 12.44 14.98 -0.85
N PHE A 59 11.16 14.55 -0.89
CA PHE A 59 10.56 13.72 0.16
C PHE A 59 11.11 12.29 0.16
N ILE A 60 11.29 11.69 -1.02
CA ILE A 60 11.71 10.27 -1.13
C ILE A 60 13.22 10.08 -1.17
N LYS A 61 13.99 11.17 -1.37
CA LYS A 61 15.45 11.13 -1.56
C LYS A 61 16.18 10.33 -0.49
N GLY A 62 15.85 10.58 0.78
CA GLY A 62 16.51 9.92 1.92
C GLY A 62 16.37 8.39 1.86
N LEU A 63 15.15 7.90 1.59
CA LEU A 63 14.90 6.47 1.44
C LEU A 63 15.65 5.88 0.23
N VAL A 64 15.50 6.49 -0.96
CA VAL A 64 16.11 6.00 -2.20
C VAL A 64 17.63 5.90 -2.07
N GLN A 65 18.28 6.92 -1.49
CA GLN A 65 19.72 6.92 -1.26
C GLN A 65 20.16 5.93 -0.18
N LYS A 66 19.40 5.78 0.89
CA LYS A 66 19.68 4.80 1.95
C LYS A 66 19.74 3.37 1.41
N VAL A 67 18.78 3.00 0.57
CA VAL A 67 18.71 1.65 0.00
C VAL A 67 19.53 1.50 -1.28
N LYS A 68 20.18 2.56 -1.77
CA LYS A 68 20.93 2.63 -3.04
C LYS A 68 20.07 2.11 -4.22
N GLY A 69 18.78 2.44 -4.19
CA GLY A 69 17.80 1.92 -5.12
C GLY A 69 17.66 2.77 -6.39
N ASN A 70 17.19 2.12 -7.45
CA ASN A 70 16.67 2.81 -8.64
C ASN A 70 15.18 3.12 -8.42
N ILE A 71 14.75 4.28 -8.88
CA ILE A 71 13.32 4.57 -9.02
C ILE A 71 12.81 3.81 -10.24
N VAL A 72 11.68 3.10 -10.13
CA VAL A 72 11.15 2.30 -11.23
C VAL A 72 9.70 2.67 -11.56
N GLU A 73 9.40 2.73 -12.85
CA GLU A 73 8.05 2.89 -13.43
C GLU A 73 7.92 2.10 -14.75
N CYS A 74 6.69 2.06 -15.29
CA CYS A 74 6.42 1.66 -16.67
C CYS A 74 5.64 2.76 -17.39
N ASN A 75 5.71 2.79 -18.71
CA ASN A 75 4.94 3.70 -19.56
C ASN A 75 3.44 3.55 -19.32
N THR A 76 2.68 4.63 -19.54
CA THR A 76 1.22 4.58 -19.44
C THR A 76 0.59 4.06 -20.72
N ALA A 77 -0.63 3.51 -20.60
CA ALA A 77 -1.40 2.99 -21.74
C ALA A 77 -2.37 4.04 -22.33
N TYR A 78 -2.41 5.23 -21.78
CA TYR A 78 -3.21 6.37 -22.26
C TYR A 78 -2.28 7.50 -22.73
N GLY A 79 -2.82 8.42 -23.55
CA GLY A 79 -2.07 9.60 -23.99
C GLY A 79 -1.70 10.53 -22.83
N GLY A 80 -0.47 11.05 -22.83
CA GLY A 80 0.02 11.92 -21.80
C GLY A 80 1.54 12.01 -21.77
N SER A 81 2.08 12.63 -20.72
CA SER A 81 3.52 12.88 -20.58
C SER A 81 4.35 11.62 -20.38
N ARG A 82 3.72 10.47 -20.09
CA ARG A 82 4.37 9.19 -19.82
C ARG A 82 3.96 8.08 -20.79
N SER A 83 3.33 8.42 -21.91
CA SER A 83 2.80 7.44 -22.88
C SER A 83 3.86 6.80 -23.78
N THR A 84 5.03 7.38 -23.87
CA THR A 84 6.19 6.83 -24.58
C THR A 84 7.44 7.01 -23.74
N THR A 85 8.42 6.10 -23.88
CA THR A 85 9.68 6.18 -23.14
C THR A 85 10.36 7.54 -23.28
N ALA A 86 10.41 8.11 -24.48
CA ALA A 86 11.02 9.41 -24.71
C ALA A 86 10.28 10.57 -24.00
N ALA A 87 8.95 10.55 -24.00
CA ALA A 87 8.14 11.55 -23.27
C ALA A 87 8.27 11.34 -21.75
N HIS A 88 8.23 10.09 -21.30
CA HIS A 88 8.35 9.73 -19.90
C HIS A 88 9.71 10.14 -19.32
N ARG A 89 10.81 9.92 -20.02
CA ARG A 89 12.15 10.37 -19.60
C ARG A 89 12.24 11.90 -19.49
N ARG A 90 11.62 12.64 -20.40
CA ARG A 90 11.52 14.13 -20.28
C ARG A 90 10.75 14.53 -19.03
N ALA A 91 9.60 13.91 -18.80
CA ALA A 91 8.77 14.17 -17.64
C ALA A 91 9.49 13.87 -16.31
N ILE A 92 10.25 12.79 -16.24
CA ILE A 92 11.10 12.39 -15.11
C ILE A 92 12.17 13.47 -14.85
N ALA A 93 12.86 13.91 -15.90
CA ALA A 93 13.90 14.94 -15.79
C ALA A 93 13.33 16.30 -15.36
N GLU A 94 12.23 16.75 -15.97
CA GLU A 94 11.53 18.01 -15.62
C GLU A 94 11.06 18.05 -14.17
N ARG A 95 10.78 16.87 -13.58
CA ARG A 95 10.31 16.75 -12.17
C ARG A 95 11.43 16.51 -11.18
N GLY A 96 12.69 16.43 -11.64
CA GLY A 96 13.88 16.33 -10.79
C GLY A 96 14.13 14.94 -10.21
N PHE A 97 13.52 13.89 -10.72
CA PHE A 97 13.78 12.52 -10.22
C PHE A 97 15.20 12.04 -10.55
N ASN A 98 15.75 12.45 -11.71
CA ASN A 98 17.13 12.12 -12.08
C ASN A 98 18.19 12.74 -11.17
N ASP A 99 17.82 13.79 -10.38
CA ASP A 99 18.74 14.46 -9.46
C ASP A 99 18.97 13.64 -8.17
N ILE A 100 18.13 12.63 -7.92
CA ILE A 100 18.19 11.86 -6.67
C ILE A 100 18.58 10.39 -6.88
N ALA A 101 18.28 9.80 -8.03
CA ALA A 101 18.62 8.42 -8.39
C ALA A 101 18.49 8.17 -9.90
N THR A 102 18.99 7.03 -10.34
CA THR A 102 18.65 6.48 -11.66
C THR A 102 17.16 6.16 -11.70
N VAL A 103 16.48 6.53 -12.79
CA VAL A 103 15.10 6.16 -13.04
C VAL A 103 15.04 5.16 -14.19
N ASP A 104 14.51 3.98 -13.91
CA ASP A 104 14.37 2.88 -14.87
C ASP A 104 12.90 2.78 -15.31
N ILE A 105 12.66 2.92 -16.62
CA ILE A 105 11.36 2.67 -17.24
C ILE A 105 11.35 1.18 -17.64
N MET A 106 10.80 0.34 -16.78
CA MET A 106 10.97 -1.11 -16.84
C MET A 106 10.48 -1.78 -18.13
N ASP A 107 9.57 -1.13 -18.86
CA ASP A 107 9.03 -1.63 -20.13
C ASP A 107 9.66 -0.98 -21.38
N GLU A 108 10.77 -0.23 -21.24
CA GLU A 108 11.42 0.44 -22.38
C GLU A 108 12.10 -0.50 -23.36
N GLU A 109 12.60 -1.63 -22.89
CA GLU A 109 13.26 -2.67 -23.72
C GLU A 109 12.36 -3.89 -23.93
N GLY A 110 11.08 -3.81 -23.55
CA GLY A 110 10.11 -4.88 -23.75
C GLY A 110 9.38 -5.30 -22.51
N GLU A 111 8.74 -6.44 -22.58
CA GLU A 111 7.87 -6.96 -21.53
C GLU A 111 8.12 -8.45 -21.26
N MET A 112 7.74 -8.90 -20.07
CA MET A 112 7.77 -10.31 -19.67
C MET A 112 6.42 -10.70 -19.06
N GLN A 113 6.15 -12.00 -19.02
CA GLN A 113 4.92 -12.54 -18.45
C GLN A 113 5.18 -13.21 -17.11
N LEU A 114 4.37 -12.89 -16.11
CA LEU A 114 4.35 -13.56 -14.82
C LEU A 114 3.14 -14.53 -14.76
N PRO A 115 3.31 -15.72 -14.16
CA PRO A 115 2.19 -16.61 -13.94
C PRO A 115 1.23 -16.01 -12.91
N VAL A 116 -0.07 -16.14 -13.17
CA VAL A 116 -1.15 -15.84 -12.23
C VAL A 116 -1.73 -17.13 -11.67
N THR A 117 -2.15 -17.13 -10.42
CA THR A 117 -2.82 -18.30 -9.81
C THR A 117 -4.29 -18.35 -10.16
N ASP A 118 -4.95 -17.19 -10.21
CA ASP A 118 -6.34 -17.08 -10.68
C ASP A 118 -6.38 -16.64 -12.14
N THR A 119 -6.82 -17.56 -12.99
CA THR A 119 -6.95 -17.33 -14.44
C THR A 119 -8.37 -16.99 -14.88
N ARG A 120 -9.24 -16.53 -13.96
CA ARG A 120 -10.64 -16.18 -14.28
C ARG A 120 -10.70 -15.12 -15.37
N HIS A 121 -9.96 -14.04 -15.22
CA HIS A 121 -9.89 -12.91 -16.13
C HIS A 121 -8.59 -12.92 -16.93
N ILE A 122 -7.49 -12.59 -16.32
CA ILE A 122 -6.17 -12.59 -16.97
C ILE A 122 -5.54 -13.98 -16.91
N LYS A 123 -4.78 -14.38 -17.93
CA LYS A 123 -4.11 -15.69 -18.00
C LYS A 123 -2.64 -15.61 -17.55
N HIS A 124 -2.09 -14.43 -17.54
CA HIS A 124 -0.76 -14.06 -17.08
C HIS A 124 -0.76 -12.56 -16.80
N ASP A 125 0.17 -12.07 -16.01
CA ASP A 125 0.41 -10.65 -15.86
C ASP A 125 1.54 -10.23 -16.82
N ILE A 126 1.39 -9.08 -17.51
CA ILE A 126 2.35 -8.58 -18.49
C ILE A 126 3.05 -7.35 -17.90
N VAL A 127 4.30 -7.54 -17.49
CA VAL A 127 5.10 -6.53 -16.78
C VAL A 127 6.28 -6.05 -17.62
N GLY A 128 6.89 -4.93 -17.23
CA GLY A 128 8.12 -4.47 -17.86
C GLY A 128 9.26 -5.48 -17.70
N SER A 129 10.04 -5.74 -18.77
CA SER A 129 11.08 -6.77 -18.77
C SER A 129 12.20 -6.51 -17.75
N HIS A 130 12.46 -5.23 -17.41
CA HIS A 130 13.47 -4.88 -16.42
C HIS A 130 13.12 -5.27 -14.98
N LEU A 131 11.89 -5.74 -14.70
CA LEU A 131 11.54 -6.28 -13.39
C LEU A 131 12.51 -7.37 -12.93
N GLN A 132 13.04 -8.17 -13.88
CA GLN A 132 14.03 -9.22 -13.62
C GLN A 132 15.39 -8.70 -13.09
N ASN A 133 15.63 -7.41 -13.21
CA ASN A 133 16.90 -6.81 -12.78
C ASN A 133 16.95 -6.54 -11.28
N TYR A 134 15.86 -6.80 -10.53
CA TYR A 134 15.73 -6.40 -9.13
C TYR A 134 15.55 -7.59 -8.21
N ASP A 135 16.17 -7.48 -7.03
CA ASP A 135 16.13 -8.50 -5.97
C ASP A 135 15.21 -8.07 -4.80
N LEU A 136 14.99 -6.76 -4.65
CA LEU A 136 14.10 -6.18 -3.65
C LEU A 136 13.24 -5.08 -4.29
N MET A 137 11.94 -5.13 -4.08
CA MET A 137 11.05 -4.02 -4.43
C MET A 137 10.54 -3.34 -3.16
N ILE A 138 10.70 -2.03 -3.09
CA ILE A 138 10.01 -1.16 -2.15
C ILE A 138 8.85 -0.53 -2.92
N ASN A 139 7.65 -1.07 -2.71
CA ASN A 139 6.43 -0.54 -3.30
C ASN A 139 5.99 0.69 -2.50
N LEU A 140 6.43 1.87 -2.93
CA LEU A 140 6.17 3.16 -2.31
C LEU A 140 5.02 3.86 -3.03
N ALA A 141 3.82 3.69 -2.54
CA ALA A 141 2.62 4.25 -3.12
C ALA A 141 2.22 5.57 -2.44
N HIS A 142 1.72 6.51 -3.23
CA HIS A 142 0.94 7.63 -2.78
C HIS A 142 -0.52 7.18 -2.71
N PHE A 143 -1.11 7.11 -1.50
CA PHE A 143 -2.51 6.70 -1.31
C PHE A 143 -3.45 7.86 -1.62
N LYS A 144 -4.47 7.64 -2.45
CA LYS A 144 -5.47 8.64 -2.88
C LYS A 144 -6.64 7.98 -3.60
N GLY A 145 -7.63 8.77 -4.01
CA GLY A 145 -8.69 8.32 -4.90
C GLY A 145 -8.18 7.95 -6.30
N HIS A 146 -9.01 7.25 -7.05
CA HIS A 146 -8.72 6.88 -8.44
C HIS A 146 -10.01 6.78 -9.26
N ALA A 147 -9.98 7.32 -10.48
CA ALA A 147 -11.16 7.42 -11.36
C ALA A 147 -11.72 6.08 -11.83
N MET A 148 -10.95 4.99 -11.77
CA MET A 148 -11.40 3.66 -12.20
C MET A 148 -11.35 2.62 -11.07
N GLY A 149 -10.30 2.61 -10.25
CA GLY A 149 -10.15 1.63 -9.15
C GLY A 149 -10.75 2.07 -7.82
N GLY A 150 -11.42 3.22 -7.76
CA GLY A 150 -11.94 3.80 -6.51
C GLY A 150 -10.84 4.45 -5.68
N PHE A 151 -9.76 3.75 -5.42
CA PHE A 151 -8.54 4.26 -4.78
C PHE A 151 -7.28 3.72 -5.44
N GLY A 152 -6.14 4.33 -5.12
CA GLY A 152 -4.81 3.87 -5.48
C GLY A 152 -3.94 3.76 -4.25
N GLY A 153 -3.57 2.53 -3.88
CA GLY A 153 -2.62 2.18 -2.85
C GLY A 153 -1.56 1.22 -3.38
N VAL A 154 -0.95 0.41 -2.51
CA VAL A 154 0.13 -0.50 -2.90
C VAL A 154 -0.34 -1.63 -3.82
N LEU A 155 -1.57 -2.13 -3.69
CA LEU A 155 -2.12 -3.14 -4.60
C LEU A 155 -2.16 -2.62 -6.04
N LYS A 156 -2.64 -1.39 -6.24
CA LYS A 156 -2.65 -0.76 -7.56
C LYS A 156 -1.25 -0.41 -8.05
N ASN A 157 -0.37 0.06 -7.17
CA ASN A 157 0.98 0.48 -7.56
C ASN A 157 1.81 -0.71 -8.06
N GLN A 158 1.63 -1.91 -7.49
CA GLN A 158 2.34 -3.10 -7.95
C GLN A 158 1.65 -3.82 -9.12
N SER A 159 0.33 -3.74 -9.26
CA SER A 159 -0.36 -4.30 -10.43
C SER A 159 -0.23 -3.38 -11.65
N ILE A 160 -1.04 -2.31 -11.69
CA ILE A 160 -1.06 -1.36 -12.82
C ILE A 160 0.28 -0.63 -12.99
N GLY A 161 0.97 -0.31 -11.88
CA GLY A 161 2.21 0.46 -11.93
C GLY A 161 3.40 -0.33 -12.46
N VAL A 162 3.44 -1.65 -12.30
CA VAL A 162 4.50 -2.57 -12.78
C VAL A 162 4.18 -3.16 -14.14
N ALA A 163 2.88 -3.25 -14.49
CA ALA A 163 2.45 -3.71 -15.80
C ALA A 163 3.03 -2.83 -16.93
N SER A 164 3.43 -3.43 -18.04
CA SER A 164 3.77 -2.73 -19.28
C SER A 164 2.55 -1.99 -19.85
N SER A 165 2.73 -1.20 -20.90
CA SER A 165 1.60 -0.53 -21.56
C SER A 165 0.53 -1.52 -22.02
N SER A 166 0.92 -2.66 -22.60
CA SER A 166 -0.01 -3.71 -23.03
C SER A 166 -0.64 -4.43 -21.83
N GLY A 167 0.13 -4.66 -20.76
CA GLY A 167 -0.33 -5.24 -19.50
C GLY A 167 -1.37 -4.38 -18.81
N LYS A 168 -1.20 -3.06 -18.80
CA LYS A 168 -2.21 -2.14 -18.29
C LYS A 168 -3.55 -2.28 -19.03
N LEU A 169 -3.53 -2.35 -20.35
CA LEU A 169 -4.73 -2.57 -21.16
C LEU A 169 -5.37 -3.93 -20.85
N TYR A 170 -4.54 -4.96 -20.67
CA TYR A 170 -5.00 -6.31 -20.38
C TYR A 170 -5.71 -6.40 -19.02
N ILE A 171 -5.14 -5.78 -17.99
CA ILE A 171 -5.76 -5.72 -16.66
C ILE A 171 -7.07 -4.91 -16.70
N HIS A 172 -7.04 -3.70 -17.29
CA HIS A 172 -8.24 -2.83 -17.35
C HIS A 172 -9.39 -3.43 -18.14
N SER A 173 -9.09 -4.28 -19.12
CA SER A 173 -10.10 -4.96 -19.93
C SER A 173 -10.58 -6.29 -19.35
N ALA A 174 -10.19 -6.64 -18.11
CA ALA A 174 -10.45 -7.96 -17.53
C ALA A 174 -10.00 -9.09 -18.46
N GLY A 175 -8.78 -9.00 -19.00
CA GLY A 175 -8.16 -10.02 -19.84
C GLY A 175 -8.63 -10.06 -21.31
N ARG A 176 -9.44 -9.10 -21.77
CA ARG A 176 -10.05 -9.14 -23.11
C ARG A 176 -9.19 -8.50 -24.21
N SER A 177 -8.28 -7.59 -23.87
CA SER A 177 -7.47 -6.88 -24.87
C SER A 177 -6.15 -6.36 -24.30
N THR A 178 -5.07 -6.52 -25.08
CA THR A 178 -3.74 -5.92 -24.84
C THR A 178 -3.48 -4.68 -25.69
N THR A 179 -4.43 -4.30 -26.56
CA THR A 179 -4.25 -3.23 -27.57
C THR A 179 -5.32 -2.15 -27.54
N ARG A 180 -6.44 -2.38 -26.87
CA ARG A 180 -7.55 -1.44 -26.78
C ARG A 180 -7.99 -1.23 -25.36
N TRP A 181 -8.30 0.02 -25.04
CA TRP A 181 -8.89 0.39 -23.75
C TRP A 181 -10.34 -0.10 -23.66
N MET A 182 -10.65 -0.81 -22.58
CA MET A 182 -11.99 -1.29 -22.24
C MET A 182 -12.19 -1.14 -20.74
N SER A 183 -13.37 -0.68 -20.29
CA SER A 183 -13.66 -0.38 -18.88
C SER A 183 -15.14 -0.62 -18.53
N ASP A 184 -15.77 -1.57 -19.20
CA ASP A 184 -17.19 -1.92 -19.06
C ASP A 184 -17.44 -3.09 -18.08
N ASP A 185 -16.39 -3.60 -17.45
CA ASP A 185 -16.43 -4.68 -16.45
C ASP A 185 -15.65 -4.21 -15.21
N GLN A 186 -16.35 -3.53 -14.30
CA GLN A 186 -15.74 -2.92 -13.13
C GLN A 186 -15.14 -3.95 -12.18
N ASP A 187 -15.91 -4.97 -11.80
CA ASP A 187 -15.45 -5.98 -10.84
C ASP A 187 -14.38 -6.89 -11.48
N GLY A 188 -14.55 -7.27 -12.75
CA GLY A 188 -13.54 -8.01 -13.50
C GLY A 188 -12.20 -7.26 -13.61
N PHE A 189 -12.22 -5.93 -13.74
CA PHE A 189 -11.03 -5.09 -13.67
C PHE A 189 -10.37 -5.13 -12.28
N LEU A 190 -11.15 -4.98 -11.20
CA LEU A 190 -10.65 -5.00 -9.83
C LEU A 190 -10.08 -6.37 -9.44
N GLU A 191 -10.72 -7.45 -9.87
CA GLU A 191 -10.25 -8.83 -9.69
C GLU A 191 -8.96 -9.10 -10.49
N SER A 192 -8.88 -8.60 -11.73
CA SER A 192 -7.67 -8.67 -12.55
C SER A 192 -6.51 -7.91 -11.92
N MET A 193 -6.78 -6.75 -11.31
CA MET A 193 -5.79 -5.96 -10.59
C MET A 193 -5.26 -6.71 -9.36
N ALA A 194 -6.13 -7.40 -8.61
CA ALA A 194 -5.72 -8.22 -7.47
C ALA A 194 -4.87 -9.43 -7.93
N ALA A 195 -5.26 -10.11 -9.02
CA ALA A 195 -4.50 -11.25 -9.58
C ALA A 195 -3.11 -10.81 -10.08
N ALA A 196 -3.01 -9.68 -10.77
CA ALA A 196 -1.73 -9.10 -11.20
C ALA A 196 -0.86 -8.68 -10.00
N ALA A 197 -1.46 -8.07 -8.96
CA ALA A 197 -0.75 -7.74 -7.73
C ALA A 197 -0.17 -8.99 -7.06
N GLN A 198 -0.93 -10.10 -7.02
CA GLN A 198 -0.46 -11.37 -6.49
C GLN A 198 0.69 -11.94 -7.35
N ALA A 199 0.63 -11.86 -8.67
CA ALA A 199 1.69 -12.35 -9.55
C ALA A 199 3.03 -11.64 -9.28
N VAL A 200 3.02 -10.31 -9.14
CA VAL A 200 4.22 -9.52 -8.79
C VAL A 200 4.71 -9.86 -7.39
N HIS A 201 3.81 -10.01 -6.41
CA HIS A 201 4.17 -10.44 -5.04
C HIS A 201 4.87 -11.80 -5.07
N ASN A 202 4.27 -12.78 -5.71
CA ASN A 202 4.80 -14.13 -5.80
C ASN A 202 6.17 -14.16 -6.50
N TYR A 203 6.36 -13.34 -7.54
CA TYR A 203 7.64 -13.20 -8.21
C TYR A 203 8.74 -12.73 -7.23
N PHE A 204 8.45 -11.76 -6.38
CA PHE A 204 9.39 -11.25 -5.38
C PHE A 204 9.49 -12.10 -4.10
N LYS A 205 8.67 -13.13 -3.93
CA LYS A 205 8.80 -14.09 -2.81
C LYS A 205 9.54 -15.38 -3.19
N GLN A 206 10.17 -15.41 -4.37
CA GLN A 206 10.93 -16.53 -4.87
C GLN A 206 12.41 -16.16 -5.02
N ASP A 207 13.28 -17.16 -5.05
CA ASP A 207 14.72 -17.04 -5.38
C ASP A 207 15.50 -16.01 -4.55
N GLY A 208 15.14 -15.82 -3.27
CA GLY A 208 15.80 -14.87 -2.37
C GLY A 208 15.45 -13.41 -2.61
N ARG A 209 14.50 -13.12 -3.50
CA ARG A 209 13.92 -11.79 -3.69
C ARG A 209 13.01 -11.42 -2.53
N ASP A 210 12.68 -10.14 -2.41
CA ASP A 210 11.68 -9.68 -1.42
C ASP A 210 10.93 -8.43 -1.92
N ILE A 211 9.75 -8.19 -1.34
CA ILE A 211 8.94 -7.00 -1.58
C ILE A 211 8.35 -6.51 -0.27
N VAL A 212 8.36 -5.18 -0.09
CA VAL A 212 7.74 -4.49 1.04
C VAL A 212 6.93 -3.30 0.58
N TYR A 213 6.04 -2.83 1.42
CA TYR A 213 4.96 -1.94 1.06
C TYR A 213 4.90 -0.72 1.96
N ILE A 214 4.78 0.46 1.35
CA ILE A 214 4.61 1.74 2.04
C ILE A 214 3.53 2.54 1.33
N ASN A 215 2.53 3.04 2.07
CA ASN A 215 1.55 4.01 1.62
C ASN A 215 1.80 5.36 2.29
N VAL A 216 1.91 6.42 1.51
CA VAL A 216 1.95 7.79 2.01
C VAL A 216 0.57 8.41 1.81
N MET A 217 -0.08 8.79 2.90
CA MET A 217 -1.44 9.33 2.92
C MET A 217 -1.40 10.86 3.08
N ASN A 218 -0.87 11.54 2.08
CA ASN A 218 -0.84 13.00 1.98
C ASN A 218 -1.54 13.48 0.71
N ASN A 219 -1.97 14.74 0.68
CA ASN A 219 -2.67 15.31 -0.47
C ASN A 219 -3.79 14.41 -0.99
N LEU A 220 -4.67 13.95 -0.10
CA LEU A 220 -5.71 12.93 -0.32
C LEU A 220 -6.81 13.42 -1.27
N SER A 221 -6.46 13.56 -2.57
CA SER A 221 -7.40 13.90 -3.63
C SER A 221 -8.29 12.71 -4.00
N VAL A 222 -9.46 13.00 -4.57
CA VAL A 222 -10.33 11.99 -5.21
C VAL A 222 -9.74 11.46 -6.53
N ASP A 223 -8.77 12.19 -7.10
CA ASP A 223 -8.10 11.85 -8.35
C ASP A 223 -6.65 11.44 -8.10
N CYS A 224 -6.12 10.60 -8.98
CA CYS A 224 -4.77 10.07 -8.83
C CYS A 224 -3.71 10.93 -9.54
N ASP A 225 -2.43 10.62 -9.29
CA ASP A 225 -1.29 11.27 -9.94
C ASP A 225 -1.24 11.05 -11.46
N CYS A 226 -2.10 10.19 -11.99
CA CYS A 226 -2.27 9.96 -13.42
C CYS A 226 -3.26 10.94 -14.09
N ASP A 227 -3.96 11.76 -13.32
CA ASP A 227 -4.76 12.86 -13.82
C ASP A 227 -3.88 14.12 -13.94
N GLY A 228 -3.81 14.71 -15.12
CA GLY A 228 -3.01 15.93 -15.36
C GLY A 228 -3.53 17.18 -14.65
N ASN A 229 -4.78 17.15 -14.14
CA ASN A 229 -5.43 18.25 -13.43
C ASN A 229 -6.33 17.73 -12.28
N PRO A 230 -5.75 17.06 -11.26
CA PRO A 230 -6.51 16.45 -10.20
C PRO A 230 -7.27 17.49 -9.36
N ALA A 231 -8.40 17.08 -8.81
CA ALA A 231 -9.14 17.88 -7.85
C ALA A 231 -8.29 18.16 -6.60
N SER A 232 -8.47 19.35 -6.02
CA SER A 232 -7.82 19.67 -4.75
C SER A 232 -8.28 18.74 -3.63
N PRO A 233 -7.36 18.26 -2.77
CA PRO A 233 -7.71 17.49 -1.59
C PRO A 233 -8.75 18.19 -0.72
N LYS A 234 -9.70 17.43 -0.19
CA LYS A 234 -10.71 17.91 0.78
C LYS A 234 -10.47 17.35 2.17
N MET A 235 -9.77 16.25 2.27
CA MET A 235 -9.32 15.61 3.49
C MET A 235 -7.87 16.01 3.77
N LYS A 236 -7.55 16.19 5.06
CA LYS A 236 -6.18 16.45 5.50
C LYS A 236 -5.32 15.20 5.39
N ASP A 237 -4.01 15.44 5.43
CA ASP A 237 -3.00 14.39 5.47
C ASP A 237 -3.18 13.53 6.73
N ILE A 238 -2.89 12.23 6.61
CA ILE A 238 -3.05 11.27 7.73
C ILE A 238 -1.69 10.84 8.26
N GLY A 239 -0.77 10.43 7.38
CA GLY A 239 0.52 9.88 7.79
C GLY A 239 1.13 8.93 6.77
N ILE A 240 2.08 8.13 7.24
CA ILE A 240 2.74 7.08 6.46
C ILE A 240 2.45 5.74 7.13
N LEU A 241 2.09 4.73 6.33
CA LEU A 241 1.89 3.36 6.79
C LEU A 241 2.82 2.41 6.03
N ALA A 242 3.27 1.35 6.70
CA ALA A 242 4.11 0.33 6.07
C ALA A 242 3.79 -1.07 6.59
N SER A 243 3.90 -2.07 5.72
CA SER A 243 3.68 -3.47 6.07
C SER A 243 4.47 -4.40 5.14
N ARG A 244 4.61 -5.65 5.53
CA ARG A 244 5.04 -6.76 4.65
C ARG A 244 3.85 -7.44 3.95
N ASP A 245 2.62 -7.07 4.31
CA ASP A 245 1.36 -7.55 3.76
C ASP A 245 0.63 -6.40 3.04
N PRO A 246 0.47 -6.46 1.69
CA PRO A 246 -0.15 -5.38 0.93
C PRO A 246 -1.66 -5.26 1.17
N VAL A 247 -2.34 -6.37 1.50
CA VAL A 247 -3.78 -6.39 1.79
C VAL A 247 -4.04 -5.68 3.12
N ALA A 248 -3.29 -6.06 4.16
CA ALA A 248 -3.35 -5.41 5.47
C ALA A 248 -3.07 -3.91 5.38
N LEU A 249 -2.09 -3.52 4.56
CA LEU A 249 -1.70 -2.12 4.42
C LEU A 249 -2.79 -1.28 3.73
N ASP A 250 -3.30 -1.72 2.57
CA ASP A 250 -4.37 -0.99 1.89
C ASP A 250 -5.66 -0.99 2.72
N LYS A 251 -5.96 -2.10 3.44
CA LYS A 251 -7.09 -2.15 4.38
C LYS A 251 -6.94 -1.13 5.51
N ALA A 252 -5.78 -1.03 6.13
CA ALA A 252 -5.52 -0.05 7.19
C ALA A 252 -5.70 1.40 6.69
N CYS A 253 -5.21 1.71 5.48
CA CYS A 253 -5.43 3.02 4.87
C CYS A 253 -6.91 3.30 4.62
N LEU A 254 -7.66 2.33 4.09
CA LEU A 254 -9.11 2.46 3.90
C LEU A 254 -9.83 2.69 5.22
N ASP A 255 -9.49 1.95 6.28
CA ASP A 255 -10.11 2.11 7.60
C ASP A 255 -9.88 3.52 8.16
N LEU A 256 -8.67 4.09 7.99
CA LEU A 256 -8.40 5.47 8.39
C LEU A 256 -9.25 6.49 7.61
N VAL A 257 -9.50 6.24 6.31
CA VAL A 257 -10.40 7.10 5.51
C VAL A 257 -11.85 6.94 5.92
N PHE A 258 -12.36 5.70 6.04
CA PHE A 258 -13.77 5.43 6.35
C PHE A 258 -14.16 5.83 7.77
N ASN A 259 -13.23 5.73 8.72
CA ASN A 259 -13.46 6.12 10.12
C ASN A 259 -13.13 7.59 10.41
N HIS A 260 -12.70 8.36 9.38
CA HIS A 260 -12.36 9.77 9.57
C HIS A 260 -13.58 10.60 9.97
N GLN A 261 -13.42 11.40 11.03
CA GLN A 261 -14.48 12.30 11.50
C GLN A 261 -14.43 13.60 10.69
N SER A 262 -15.24 13.68 9.64
CA SER A 262 -15.28 14.84 8.77
C SER A 262 -15.76 16.09 9.52
N VAL A 263 -15.00 17.18 9.38
CA VAL A 263 -15.30 18.51 9.92
C VAL A 263 -15.06 19.58 8.86
N ALA A 264 -15.44 20.82 9.14
CA ALA A 264 -15.21 21.94 8.20
C ALA A 264 -13.72 22.08 7.86
N GLY A 265 -13.38 21.98 6.57
CA GLY A 265 -12.01 22.04 6.07
C GLY A 265 -11.21 20.73 6.17
N ASP A 266 -11.87 19.63 6.53
CA ASP A 266 -11.28 18.29 6.61
C ASP A 266 -12.37 17.24 6.37
N ASP A 267 -12.67 16.94 5.09
CA ASP A 267 -13.82 16.16 4.67
C ASP A 267 -13.43 14.94 3.83
N ALA A 268 -13.56 13.76 4.42
CA ALA A 268 -13.30 12.47 3.74
C ALA A 268 -14.45 12.04 2.80
N SER A 269 -15.64 12.63 2.91
CA SER A 269 -16.84 12.18 2.20
C SER A 269 -16.68 12.10 0.68
N PRO A 270 -15.99 13.04 -0.02
CA PRO A 270 -15.77 12.92 -1.45
C PRO A 270 -14.90 11.70 -1.83
N LEU A 271 -13.88 11.42 -1.03
CA LEU A 271 -12.99 10.26 -1.25
C LEU A 271 -13.73 8.96 -0.96
N ILE A 272 -14.49 8.87 0.13
CA ILE A 272 -15.34 7.73 0.47
C ILE A 272 -16.32 7.43 -0.68
N ARG A 273 -17.06 8.45 -1.16
CA ARG A 273 -17.99 8.27 -2.29
C ARG A 273 -17.27 7.77 -3.56
N ARG A 274 -16.07 8.24 -3.85
CA ARG A 274 -15.27 7.76 -4.98
C ARG A 274 -14.93 6.27 -4.83
N ILE A 275 -14.50 5.86 -3.65
CA ILE A 275 -14.15 4.46 -3.36
C ILE A 275 -15.39 3.57 -3.49
N GLU A 276 -16.51 3.96 -2.88
CA GLU A 276 -17.76 3.20 -2.88
C GLU A 276 -18.38 3.10 -4.28
N SER A 277 -18.47 4.22 -5.02
CA SER A 277 -19.10 4.26 -6.34
C SER A 277 -18.40 3.41 -7.40
N LEU A 278 -17.15 3.04 -7.15
CA LEU A 278 -16.32 2.22 -8.04
C LEU A 278 -15.96 0.87 -7.41
N HIS A 279 -16.68 0.45 -6.37
CA HIS A 279 -16.46 -0.81 -5.66
C HIS A 279 -14.99 -0.98 -5.19
N GLY A 280 -14.28 0.12 -4.87
CA GLY A 280 -12.83 0.10 -4.66
C GLY A 280 -12.34 -0.90 -3.62
N THR A 281 -13.13 -1.17 -2.57
CA THR A 281 -12.81 -2.15 -1.53
C THR A 281 -12.81 -3.61 -2.04
N HIS A 282 -13.45 -3.88 -3.19
CA HIS A 282 -13.50 -5.22 -3.79
C HIS A 282 -12.11 -5.75 -4.14
N THR A 283 -11.18 -4.89 -4.62
CA THR A 283 -9.80 -5.30 -4.88
C THR A 283 -9.11 -5.88 -3.64
N VAL A 284 -9.30 -5.25 -2.47
CA VAL A 284 -8.70 -5.71 -1.20
C VAL A 284 -9.30 -7.03 -0.76
N ALA A 285 -10.64 -7.15 -0.81
CA ALA A 285 -11.35 -8.37 -0.45
C ALA A 285 -10.97 -9.53 -1.39
N TYR A 286 -10.86 -9.27 -2.69
CA TYR A 286 -10.47 -10.28 -3.65
C TYR A 286 -9.00 -10.69 -3.53
N ALA A 287 -8.10 -9.74 -3.25
CA ALA A 287 -6.69 -10.04 -2.99
C ALA A 287 -6.51 -10.96 -1.77
N GLU A 288 -7.31 -10.77 -0.70
CA GLU A 288 -7.35 -11.70 0.43
C GLU A 288 -7.87 -13.09 0.02
N GLN A 289 -8.95 -13.17 -0.77
CA GLN A 289 -9.47 -14.45 -1.29
C GLN A 289 -8.42 -15.22 -2.11
N LEU A 290 -7.56 -14.50 -2.83
CA LEU A 290 -6.43 -15.10 -3.56
C LEU A 290 -5.28 -15.52 -2.65
N GLY A 291 -5.32 -15.21 -1.35
CA GLY A 291 -4.25 -15.52 -0.39
C GLY A 291 -3.03 -14.61 -0.50
N LEU A 292 -3.18 -13.39 -1.07
CA LEU A 292 -2.10 -12.42 -1.17
C LEU A 292 -1.71 -11.83 0.19
N GLY A 293 -2.64 -11.75 1.11
CA GLY A 293 -2.47 -11.22 2.46
C GLY A 293 -3.76 -11.32 3.25
N SER A 294 -3.89 -10.57 4.34
CA SER A 294 -5.06 -10.57 5.22
C SER A 294 -5.57 -9.18 5.53
N GLN A 295 -6.89 -9.01 5.59
CA GLN A 295 -7.53 -7.79 6.07
C GLN A 295 -7.48 -7.66 7.61
N HIS A 296 -7.07 -8.72 8.32
CA HIS A 296 -6.84 -8.67 9.76
C HIS A 296 -5.43 -8.19 10.06
N TYR A 297 -5.30 -7.05 10.73
CA TYR A 297 -4.00 -6.45 11.04
C TYR A 297 -3.93 -5.90 12.46
N THR A 298 -2.71 -5.73 12.95
CA THR A 298 -2.39 -4.97 14.16
C THR A 298 -1.68 -3.69 13.74
N LEU A 299 -2.22 -2.54 14.13
CA LEU A 299 -1.59 -1.23 13.88
C LEU A 299 -0.60 -0.91 15.02
N ILE A 300 0.65 -0.65 14.66
CA ILE A 300 1.71 -0.22 15.58
C ILE A 300 2.03 1.24 15.27
N ASN A 301 1.73 2.13 16.22
CA ASN A 301 2.01 3.54 16.11
C ASN A 301 3.46 3.82 16.57
N LEU A 302 4.33 4.23 15.64
CA LEU A 302 5.73 4.52 15.93
C LEU A 302 5.93 5.83 16.73
N ASP A 303 4.99 6.77 16.61
CA ASP A 303 5.07 8.05 17.34
C ASP A 303 4.91 7.85 18.85
N GLU A 304 4.17 6.82 19.25
CA GLU A 304 4.00 6.47 20.69
C GLU A 304 5.22 5.76 21.26
N GLN A 305 5.98 5.04 20.41
CA GLN A 305 7.22 4.37 20.83
C GLN A 305 8.37 5.35 21.02
N SER A 306 8.42 6.43 20.25
CA SER A 306 9.45 7.46 20.35
C SER A 306 9.33 8.32 21.64
N SER A 307 8.13 8.38 22.24
CA SER A 307 7.90 9.10 23.50
C SER A 307 8.37 8.34 24.75
N VAL A 308 8.76 7.06 24.60
CA VAL A 308 9.18 6.21 25.73
C VAL A 308 10.69 6.26 26.00
N GLU A 309 11.52 6.74 25.06
CA GLU A 309 12.98 6.86 25.28
C GLU A 309 13.40 8.05 26.14
N SER A 310 12.51 8.93 26.59
CA SER A 310 12.85 10.13 27.36
C SER A 310 12.34 10.16 28.81
N THR A 311 11.72 9.11 29.33
CA THR A 311 11.37 9.04 30.77
C THR A 311 11.44 7.60 31.26
N GLU A 312 12.45 7.31 32.08
CA GLU A 312 12.40 6.18 33.04
C GLU A 312 11.19 6.41 33.94
N SER A 313 10.08 5.71 33.72
CA SER A 313 9.14 5.20 34.72
C SER A 313 7.79 4.82 34.08
N GLY A 314 7.42 3.55 34.20
CA GLY A 314 6.02 3.08 34.22
C GLY A 314 5.32 2.90 32.89
N PHE A 315 5.48 1.71 32.31
CA PHE A 315 4.56 1.21 31.28
C PHE A 315 3.13 1.16 31.80
N SER A 316 2.25 2.06 31.35
CA SER A 316 0.83 1.87 31.53
C SER A 316 0.29 1.02 30.37
N HIS A 317 0.30 -0.30 30.50
CA HIS A 317 -0.48 -1.17 29.62
C HIS A 317 -1.95 -0.82 29.77
N LEU A 318 -2.62 -0.50 28.68
CA LEU A 318 -4.07 -0.37 28.66
C LEU A 318 -4.69 -1.76 28.56
N TYR A 319 -5.55 -2.10 29.50
CA TYR A 319 -6.17 -3.42 29.59
C TYR A 319 -7.64 -3.36 29.17
N ASN A 320 -8.00 -4.24 28.21
CA ASN A 320 -9.39 -4.59 27.96
C ASN A 320 -9.69 -5.88 28.70
N VAL A 321 -10.62 -5.84 29.64
CA VAL A 321 -10.91 -6.96 30.54
C VAL A 321 -12.31 -7.46 30.32
N TYR A 322 -12.45 -8.76 30.18
CA TYR A 322 -13.70 -9.46 30.07
C TYR A 322 -13.77 -10.59 31.12
N SER A 323 -14.97 -10.87 31.60
CA SER A 323 -15.25 -12.08 32.36
C SER A 323 -15.17 -13.31 31.45
N LEU A 324 -15.06 -14.52 32.02
CA LEU A 324 -14.96 -15.76 31.25
C LEU A 324 -16.22 -16.07 30.41
N ASP A 325 -17.37 -15.49 30.76
CA ASP A 325 -18.62 -15.56 30.00
C ASP A 325 -18.73 -14.50 28.90
N GLY A 326 -17.65 -13.73 28.66
CA GLY A 326 -17.54 -12.75 27.58
C GLY A 326 -18.10 -11.36 27.88
N LYS A 327 -18.55 -11.10 29.11
CA LYS A 327 -19.01 -9.77 29.51
C LYS A 327 -17.83 -8.80 29.65
N LYS A 328 -17.89 -7.66 28.99
CA LYS A 328 -16.88 -6.62 29.07
C LYS A 328 -16.93 -5.91 30.43
N LEU A 329 -15.82 -5.91 31.14
CA LEU A 329 -15.68 -5.32 32.47
C LEU A 329 -14.97 -3.96 32.43
N PHE A 330 -13.85 -3.88 31.72
CA PHE A 330 -13.08 -2.65 31.56
C PHE A 330 -12.62 -2.47 30.11
N THR A 331 -12.50 -1.20 29.68
CA THR A 331 -11.95 -0.81 28.39
C THR A 331 -10.84 0.20 28.63
N ASN A 332 -9.65 -0.03 28.06
CA ASN A 332 -8.49 0.85 28.18
C ASN A 332 -8.16 1.20 29.65
N ALA A 333 -8.34 0.26 30.57
CA ALA A 333 -7.96 0.44 31.96
C ALA A 333 -6.44 0.54 32.09
N ARG A 334 -5.96 1.49 32.89
CA ARG A 334 -4.51 1.70 33.10
C ARG A 334 -3.92 0.76 34.13
N SER A 335 -4.75 0.03 34.87
CA SER A 335 -4.37 -0.93 35.90
C SER A 335 -5.41 -2.03 35.96
N LEU A 336 -5.05 -3.17 36.51
CA LEU A 336 -5.96 -4.26 36.85
C LEU A 336 -6.41 -4.18 38.33
N ASP A 337 -6.00 -3.13 39.05
CA ASP A 337 -6.38 -2.86 40.40
C ASP A 337 -7.91 -2.61 40.48
N GLY A 338 -8.57 -3.27 41.41
CA GLY A 338 -10.04 -3.23 41.53
C GLY A 338 -10.76 -4.41 40.87
N LEU A 339 -10.06 -5.33 40.22
CA LEU A 339 -10.61 -6.64 39.90
C LEU A 339 -10.63 -7.51 41.16
N GLU A 340 -11.74 -8.18 41.38
CA GLU A 340 -11.80 -9.23 42.41
C GLU A 340 -10.92 -10.43 42.01
N LYS A 341 -10.51 -11.22 43.02
CA LYS A 341 -9.76 -12.46 42.75
C LYS A 341 -10.56 -13.37 41.84
N GLY A 342 -9.97 -13.79 40.74
CA GLY A 342 -10.66 -14.61 39.77
C GLY A 342 -9.93 -14.76 38.42
N ALA A 343 -10.56 -15.48 37.49
CA ALA A 343 -10.02 -15.65 36.15
C ALA A 343 -10.76 -14.72 35.17
N TYR A 344 -9.96 -14.03 34.33
CA TYR A 344 -10.43 -13.03 33.36
C TYR A 344 -9.78 -13.22 32.01
N ILE A 345 -10.35 -12.65 30.95
CA ILE A 345 -9.71 -12.47 29.66
C ILE A 345 -9.19 -11.03 29.60
N VAL A 346 -7.88 -10.86 29.60
CA VAL A 346 -7.19 -9.56 29.57
C VAL A 346 -6.44 -9.44 28.25
N ASN A 347 -6.83 -8.49 27.40
CA ASN A 347 -6.28 -8.30 26.05
C ASN A 347 -6.26 -9.60 25.21
N GLY A 348 -7.32 -10.44 25.36
CA GLY A 348 -7.46 -11.70 24.63
C GLY A 348 -6.80 -12.89 25.30
N GLU A 349 -6.05 -12.73 26.38
CA GLU A 349 -5.39 -13.81 27.13
C GLU A 349 -6.08 -14.08 28.46
N LYS A 350 -6.17 -15.36 28.84
CA LYS A 350 -6.69 -15.75 30.17
C LYS A 350 -5.66 -15.43 31.24
N ARG A 351 -6.03 -14.60 32.21
CA ARG A 351 -5.21 -14.27 33.39
C ARG A 351 -5.94 -14.59 34.68
N ILE A 352 -5.18 -14.96 35.68
CA ILE A 352 -5.68 -15.18 37.05
C ILE A 352 -5.23 -13.99 37.89
N ILE A 353 -6.17 -13.32 38.55
CA ILE A 353 -5.91 -12.24 39.50
C ILE A 353 -5.98 -12.87 40.89
N GLU A 354 -4.89 -12.79 41.64
CA GLU A 354 -4.71 -13.39 42.97
C GLU A 354 -5.07 -12.43 44.13
#